data_aa100c962c91204c489cb9bf4f8526d4
#
_entry.id   aa100c962c91204c489cb9bf4f8526d4
#
_cell.length_a   1.000
_cell.length_b   1.000
_cell.length_c   1.000
_cell.angle_alpha   90.00
_cell.angle_beta   90.00
_cell.angle_gamma   90.00
#
_symmetry.space_group_name_H-M   'P 1'
#
loop_
_entity.id
_entity.type
_entity.pdbx_description
1 polymer ?
#
loop_
_entity_poly.entity_id
_entity_poly.type
_entity_poly.pdbx_seq_one_letter_code
_entity_poly.pdbx_strand_id
1 'polypeptide(L)'
;KADEAVKVASDAGQIVEKVLVWRRYPDAYQSEVPMKPGRDFFMDEYLPEFSGVRVDPVQLDADAALFLMYTSGTTGKPKGCQHSIGGYLTYVAGTSKYVQDIHPEDVYWCMADIGWITGHSYIVYGPLALAATSVMYEGVPTFPDAGRPWRIAERLGVNIFHTAPTTVRMLRKYGPEAPQKYNFEFKHMTTVGEPIEPEVWRWYYDVIGKGKAAIVDTWWQTETGGFLCSTMPAIHAMKPGSAGPAMPGIHPVIYDEDGNTVAEGSGIAGNICIQNPWPGGFQ
;
A
#
# COMPACT_ATOMS: atom_id res chain seq x y z
N LYS A 1 1.96 -20.08 18.27
CA LYS A 1 1.07 -18.99 17.81
C LYS A 1 0.00 -19.48 16.83
N ALA A 2 0.35 -20.16 15.70
CA ALA A 2 -0.65 -20.66 14.75
C ALA A 2 -1.63 -21.65 15.39
N ASP A 3 -1.13 -22.66 16.14
CA ASP A 3 -1.96 -23.61 16.86
C ASP A 3 -2.84 -22.96 17.92
N GLU A 4 -2.34 -21.96 18.60
CA GLU A 4 -3.08 -21.18 19.59
C GLU A 4 -4.23 -20.41 18.92
N ALA A 5 -3.95 -19.77 17.76
CA ALA A 5 -4.97 -19.08 16.99
C ALA A 5 -6.05 -20.04 16.47
N VAL A 6 -5.66 -21.21 15.95
CA VAL A 6 -6.60 -22.27 15.53
C VAL A 6 -7.45 -22.76 16.71
N LYS A 7 -6.85 -22.90 17.90
CA LYS A 7 -7.60 -23.27 19.10
C LYS A 7 -8.64 -22.22 19.48
N VAL A 8 -8.26 -20.93 19.50
CA VAL A 8 -9.17 -19.81 19.78
C VAL A 8 -10.34 -19.78 18.79
N ALA A 9 -10.05 -19.97 17.50
CA ALA A 9 -11.09 -20.05 16.47
C ALA A 9 -12.05 -21.23 16.71
N SER A 10 -11.50 -22.41 17.04
CA SER A 10 -12.30 -23.60 17.34
C SER A 10 -13.17 -23.42 18.58
N ASP A 11 -12.63 -22.82 19.64
CA ASP A 11 -13.37 -22.52 20.87
C ASP A 11 -14.53 -21.53 20.60
N ALA A 12 -14.40 -20.69 19.56
CA ALA A 12 -15.45 -19.79 19.07
C ALA A 12 -16.41 -20.42 18.02
N GLY A 13 -16.32 -21.73 17.79
CA GLY A 13 -17.16 -22.46 16.84
C GLY A 13 -16.72 -22.33 15.37
N GLN A 14 -15.54 -21.79 15.09
CA GLN A 14 -14.97 -21.69 13.76
C GLN A 14 -13.98 -22.85 13.53
N ILE A 15 -14.25 -23.70 12.55
CA ILE A 15 -13.40 -24.85 12.23
C ILE A 15 -12.37 -24.43 11.19
N VAL A 16 -11.08 -24.58 11.52
CA VAL A 16 -9.98 -24.47 10.56
C VAL A 16 -9.62 -25.88 10.10
N GLU A 17 -10.02 -26.22 8.90
CA GLU A 17 -9.84 -27.56 8.35
C GLU A 17 -8.39 -27.84 7.94
N LYS A 18 -7.73 -26.83 7.35
CA LYS A 18 -6.35 -26.96 6.83
C LYS A 18 -5.52 -25.74 7.19
N VAL A 19 -4.25 -25.98 7.46
CA VAL A 19 -3.21 -24.97 7.64
C VAL A 19 -2.14 -25.21 6.60
N LEU A 20 -1.94 -24.25 5.69
CA LEU A 20 -0.90 -24.30 4.67
C LEU A 20 0.33 -23.58 5.18
N VAL A 21 1.44 -24.29 5.28
CA VAL A 21 2.70 -23.79 5.81
C VAL A 21 3.68 -23.53 4.68
N TRP A 22 4.04 -22.24 4.48
CA TRP A 22 5.07 -21.87 3.53
C TRP A 22 6.47 -22.04 4.11
N ARG A 23 7.31 -22.81 3.44
CA ARG A 23 8.73 -23.00 3.78
C ARG A 23 9.58 -22.12 2.87
N ARG A 24 10.08 -21.01 3.39
CA ARG A 24 10.96 -20.12 2.63
C ARG A 24 12.29 -20.78 2.26
N TYR A 25 12.84 -21.55 3.19
CA TYR A 25 14.09 -22.30 3.06
C TYR A 25 13.84 -23.75 3.46
N PRO A 26 13.31 -24.59 2.55
CA PRO A 26 12.90 -25.96 2.88
C PRO A 26 13.97 -26.75 3.61
N ASP A 27 15.22 -26.65 3.15
CA ASP A 27 16.34 -27.42 3.70
C ASP A 27 16.73 -26.99 5.12
N ALA A 28 16.46 -25.73 5.49
CA ALA A 28 16.80 -25.20 6.83
C ALA A 28 15.75 -25.55 7.89
N TYR A 29 14.49 -25.87 7.51
CA TYR A 29 13.39 -26.02 8.45
C TYR A 29 12.79 -27.44 8.52
N GLN A 30 13.36 -28.40 7.82
CA GLN A 30 12.80 -29.76 7.70
C GLN A 30 12.60 -30.48 9.05
N SER A 31 13.40 -30.18 10.06
CA SER A 31 13.34 -30.84 11.36
C SER A 31 12.68 -30.03 12.48
N GLU A 32 12.34 -28.75 12.23
CA GLU A 32 11.97 -27.79 13.28
C GLU A 32 10.53 -27.31 13.22
N VAL A 33 9.81 -27.57 12.12
CA VAL A 33 8.44 -27.10 11.98
C VAL A 33 7.47 -28.14 12.52
N PRO A 34 6.84 -27.90 13.68
CA PRO A 34 5.84 -28.81 14.22
C PRO A 34 4.58 -28.79 13.34
N MET A 35 4.21 -29.96 12.81
CA MET A 35 3.05 -30.16 11.95
C MET A 35 2.02 -31.07 12.61
N LYS A 36 0.74 -30.72 12.50
CA LYS A 36 -0.36 -31.60 12.94
C LYS A 36 -0.85 -32.45 11.76
N PRO A 37 -0.70 -33.76 11.83
CA PRO A 37 -1.15 -34.67 10.76
C PRO A 37 -2.63 -34.47 10.41
N GLY A 38 -2.96 -34.46 9.12
CA GLY A 38 -4.32 -34.31 8.60
C GLY A 38 -4.86 -32.88 8.58
N ARG A 39 -4.20 -31.92 9.27
CA ARG A 39 -4.54 -30.51 9.24
C ARG A 39 -3.49 -29.66 8.54
N ASP A 40 -2.21 -29.88 8.84
CA ASP A 40 -1.12 -29.02 8.40
C ASP A 40 -0.41 -29.65 7.19
N PHE A 41 -0.22 -28.83 6.16
CA PHE A 41 0.41 -29.23 4.90
C PHE A 41 1.46 -28.22 4.49
N PHE A 42 2.59 -28.68 3.97
CA PHE A 42 3.52 -27.76 3.34
C PHE A 42 2.98 -27.30 1.99
N MET A 43 2.98 -25.97 1.75
CA MET A 43 2.40 -25.39 0.53
C MET A 43 3.09 -25.89 -0.73
N ASP A 44 4.41 -26.02 -0.70
CA ASP A 44 5.23 -26.50 -1.82
C ASP A 44 4.98 -27.96 -2.18
N GLU A 45 4.47 -28.77 -1.24
CA GLU A 45 4.08 -30.16 -1.47
C GLU A 45 2.58 -30.28 -1.83
N TYR A 46 1.73 -29.47 -1.22
CA TYR A 46 0.28 -29.59 -1.36
C TYR A 46 -0.28 -28.89 -2.61
N LEU A 47 0.21 -27.69 -2.93
CA LEU A 47 -0.32 -26.92 -4.06
C LEU A 47 -0.11 -27.56 -5.44
N PRO A 48 0.98 -28.31 -5.70
CA PRO A 48 1.16 -28.98 -6.99
C PRO A 48 0.04 -29.95 -7.36
N GLU A 49 -0.66 -30.53 -6.37
CA GLU A 49 -1.81 -31.42 -6.62
C GLU A 49 -2.97 -30.70 -7.33
N PHE A 50 -3.02 -29.36 -7.23
CA PHE A 50 -4.03 -28.48 -7.84
C PHE A 50 -3.51 -27.77 -9.10
N SER A 51 -2.36 -28.17 -9.62
CA SER A 51 -1.80 -27.59 -10.84
C SER A 51 -2.77 -27.75 -12.01
N GLY A 52 -3.12 -26.63 -12.65
CA GLY A 52 -4.08 -26.62 -13.76
C GLY A 52 -5.56 -26.63 -13.35
N VAL A 53 -5.87 -26.75 -12.07
CA VAL A 53 -7.25 -26.61 -11.58
C VAL A 53 -7.67 -25.14 -11.68
N ARG A 54 -8.76 -24.91 -12.41
CA ARG A 54 -9.40 -23.59 -12.51
C ARG A 54 -10.58 -23.52 -11.55
N VAL A 55 -10.61 -22.47 -10.74
CA VAL A 55 -11.76 -22.15 -9.90
C VAL A 55 -12.44 -20.90 -10.52
N ASP A 56 -13.71 -21.06 -10.86
CA ASP A 56 -14.48 -19.95 -11.40
C ASP A 56 -14.80 -18.93 -10.28
N PRO A 57 -14.73 -17.60 -10.59
CA PRO A 57 -15.06 -16.58 -9.61
C PRO A 57 -16.56 -16.63 -9.27
N VAL A 58 -16.86 -16.46 -7.99
CA VAL A 58 -18.25 -16.30 -7.53
C VAL A 58 -18.74 -14.91 -7.93
N GLN A 59 -19.92 -14.85 -8.56
CA GLN A 59 -20.57 -13.58 -8.89
C GLN A 59 -21.21 -13.00 -7.62
N LEU A 60 -20.80 -11.78 -7.29
CA LEU A 60 -21.26 -11.05 -6.11
C LEU A 60 -21.70 -9.64 -6.51
N ASP A 61 -22.54 -9.02 -5.70
CA ASP A 61 -22.93 -7.63 -5.88
C ASP A 61 -21.74 -6.70 -5.62
N ALA A 62 -21.74 -5.53 -6.24
CA ALA A 62 -20.66 -4.58 -6.16
C ALA A 62 -20.44 -4.03 -4.73
N ASP A 63 -21.47 -4.03 -3.92
CA ASP A 63 -21.44 -3.62 -2.50
C ASP A 63 -21.14 -4.78 -1.54
N ALA A 64 -20.98 -6.02 -2.03
CA ALA A 64 -20.54 -7.13 -1.20
C ALA A 64 -19.17 -6.85 -0.59
N ALA A 65 -18.95 -7.35 0.63
CA ALA A 65 -17.67 -7.20 1.33
C ALA A 65 -16.53 -7.85 0.57
N LEU A 66 -15.45 -7.08 0.32
CA LEU A 66 -14.21 -7.57 -0.28
C LEU A 66 -13.27 -8.09 0.80
N PHE A 67 -13.01 -7.27 1.80
CA PHE A 67 -12.17 -7.62 2.95
C PHE A 67 -12.52 -6.78 4.17
N LEU A 68 -12.06 -7.24 5.31
CA LEU A 68 -12.12 -6.55 6.59
C LEU A 68 -10.70 -6.30 7.09
N MET A 69 -10.36 -5.04 7.34
CA MET A 69 -9.06 -4.66 7.87
C MET A 69 -9.21 -3.96 9.21
N TYR A 70 -8.45 -4.40 10.21
CA TYR A 70 -8.49 -3.80 11.54
C TYR A 70 -7.47 -2.68 11.68
N THR A 71 -7.92 -1.55 12.22
CA THR A 71 -7.07 -0.42 12.61
C THR A 71 -6.93 -0.37 14.13
N SER A 72 -5.86 0.26 14.63
CA SER A 72 -5.57 0.34 16.08
C SER A 72 -6.59 1.15 16.88
N GLY A 73 -7.49 1.90 16.25
CA GLY A 73 -8.56 2.67 16.88
C GLY A 73 -8.10 3.62 17.99
N THR A 74 -8.67 4.81 18.07
CA THR A 74 -8.36 5.81 19.12
C THR A 74 -8.81 5.36 20.54
N THR A 75 -9.69 4.37 20.64
CA THR A 75 -10.27 3.89 21.91
C THR A 75 -9.57 2.65 22.48
N GLY A 76 -8.44 2.24 21.90
CA GLY A 76 -7.66 1.08 22.36
C GLY A 76 -8.19 -0.29 21.91
N LYS A 77 -9.40 -0.37 21.36
CA LYS A 77 -9.91 -1.61 20.72
C LYS A 77 -9.76 -1.51 19.20
N PRO A 78 -9.29 -2.57 18.52
CA PRO A 78 -9.24 -2.60 17.07
C PRO A 78 -10.62 -2.36 16.46
N LYS A 79 -10.66 -1.50 15.42
CA LYS A 79 -11.88 -1.24 14.65
C LYS A 79 -11.72 -1.91 13.29
N GLY A 80 -12.72 -2.67 12.87
CA GLY A 80 -12.75 -3.31 11.55
C GLY A 80 -13.31 -2.36 10.51
N CYS A 81 -12.53 -2.07 9.49
CA CYS A 81 -12.95 -1.31 8.31
C CYS A 81 -13.30 -2.32 7.21
N GLN A 82 -14.56 -2.38 6.81
CA GLN A 82 -15.02 -3.21 5.72
C GLN A 82 -15.01 -2.41 4.42
N HIS A 83 -14.43 -2.96 3.36
CA HIS A 83 -14.46 -2.37 2.02
C HIS A 83 -15.28 -3.24 1.07
N SER A 84 -16.03 -2.58 0.17
CA SER A 84 -16.83 -3.25 -0.85
C SER A 84 -16.01 -3.64 -2.08
N ILE A 85 -16.47 -4.65 -2.83
CA ILE A 85 -15.80 -5.13 -4.04
C ILE A 85 -15.72 -4.03 -5.10
N GLY A 86 -16.88 -3.55 -5.57
CA GLY A 86 -16.94 -2.64 -6.71
C GLY A 86 -16.47 -1.24 -6.39
N GLY A 87 -16.89 -0.68 -5.25
CA GLY A 87 -16.55 0.67 -4.84
C GLY A 87 -15.06 0.83 -4.60
N TYR A 88 -14.48 -0.07 -3.78
CA TYR A 88 -13.05 -0.04 -3.48
C TYR A 88 -12.20 -0.23 -4.74
N LEU A 89 -12.47 -1.27 -5.55
CA LEU A 89 -11.66 -1.56 -6.73
C LEU A 89 -11.72 -0.42 -7.76
N THR A 90 -12.91 0.15 -8.00
CA THR A 90 -13.07 1.30 -8.88
C THR A 90 -12.24 2.50 -8.42
N TYR A 91 -12.25 2.77 -7.12
CA TYR A 91 -11.54 3.92 -6.56
C TYR A 91 -10.02 3.73 -6.59
N VAL A 92 -9.50 2.57 -6.17
CA VAL A 92 -8.06 2.33 -6.19
C VAL A 92 -7.50 2.23 -7.60
N ALA A 93 -8.24 1.65 -8.54
CA ALA A 93 -7.86 1.65 -9.96
C ALA A 93 -7.83 3.08 -10.52
N GLY A 94 -8.85 3.89 -10.22
CA GLY A 94 -8.91 5.28 -10.64
C GLY A 94 -7.76 6.12 -10.08
N THR A 95 -7.49 6.03 -8.78
CA THR A 95 -6.37 6.76 -8.16
C THR A 95 -5.01 6.27 -8.63
N SER A 96 -4.84 4.98 -8.87
CA SER A 96 -3.62 4.43 -9.48
C SER A 96 -3.40 4.98 -10.89
N LYS A 97 -4.46 5.07 -11.68
CA LYS A 97 -4.39 5.60 -13.04
C LYS A 97 -4.09 7.10 -13.11
N TYR A 98 -4.76 7.91 -12.30
CA TYR A 98 -4.68 9.37 -12.44
C TYR A 98 -3.62 10.03 -11.55
N VAL A 99 -3.32 9.46 -10.40
CA VAL A 99 -2.32 9.99 -9.46
C VAL A 99 -0.94 9.41 -9.71
N GLN A 100 -0.88 8.09 -9.89
CA GLN A 100 0.38 7.39 -10.11
C GLN A 100 0.71 7.21 -11.60
N ASP A 101 -0.23 7.57 -12.49
CA ASP A 101 -0.09 7.47 -13.96
C ASP A 101 0.37 6.07 -14.41
N ILE A 102 -0.26 5.04 -13.80
CA ILE A 102 0.08 3.65 -14.08
C ILE A 102 -0.55 3.21 -15.41
N HIS A 103 0.26 2.60 -16.25
CA HIS A 103 -0.11 2.00 -17.53
C HIS A 103 0.30 0.52 -17.58
N PRO A 104 -0.25 -0.30 -18.49
CA PRO A 104 0.05 -1.72 -18.57
C PRO A 104 1.53 -2.07 -18.80
N GLU A 105 2.28 -1.19 -19.46
CA GLU A 105 3.71 -1.35 -19.72
C GLU A 105 4.61 -0.99 -18.53
N ASP A 106 4.05 -0.39 -17.48
CA ASP A 106 4.83 0.06 -16.33
C ASP A 106 5.23 -1.08 -15.41
N VAL A 107 6.41 -0.92 -14.82
CA VAL A 107 6.87 -1.72 -13.70
C VAL A 107 6.80 -0.85 -12.45
N TYR A 108 5.75 -1.09 -11.70
CA TYR A 108 5.42 -0.37 -10.48
C TYR A 108 5.97 -1.08 -9.25
N TRP A 109 6.55 -0.34 -8.33
CA TRP A 109 7.04 -0.88 -7.07
C TRP A 109 6.60 -0.04 -5.87
N CYS A 110 5.75 -0.63 -5.05
CA CYS A 110 5.40 -0.11 -3.74
C CYS A 110 6.19 -0.86 -2.65
N MET A 111 6.88 -0.10 -1.80
CA MET A 111 7.68 -0.66 -0.70
C MET A 111 6.89 -0.84 0.60
N ALA A 112 5.59 -0.61 0.60
CA ALA A 112 4.76 -0.86 1.78
C ALA A 112 4.67 -2.35 2.10
N ASP A 113 4.43 -2.66 3.37
CA ASP A 113 4.11 -4.02 3.80
C ASP A 113 2.71 -4.40 3.31
N ILE A 114 2.57 -5.62 2.80
CA ILE A 114 1.29 -6.16 2.28
C ILE A 114 0.22 -6.25 3.38
N GLY A 115 0.59 -6.31 4.64
CA GLY A 115 -0.32 -6.33 5.77
C GLY A 115 -1.03 -5.00 6.06
N TRP A 116 -0.57 -3.89 5.46
CA TRP A 116 -1.22 -2.58 5.56
C TRP A 116 -2.18 -2.34 4.39
N ILE A 117 -3.13 -1.42 4.58
CA ILE A 117 -4.06 -1.03 3.51
C ILE A 117 -3.32 -0.54 2.25
N THR A 118 -2.16 0.11 2.40
CA THR A 118 -1.33 0.53 1.27
C THR A 118 -0.90 -0.64 0.41
N GLY A 119 -0.56 -1.78 1.04
CA GLY A 119 -0.24 -3.00 0.30
C GLY A 119 -1.44 -3.54 -0.46
N HIS A 120 -2.62 -3.55 0.15
CA HIS A 120 -3.86 -3.96 -0.53
C HIS A 120 -4.17 -3.03 -1.69
N SER A 121 -4.28 -1.72 -1.44
CA SER A 121 -4.68 -0.75 -2.47
C SER A 121 -3.64 -0.62 -3.59
N TYR A 122 -2.36 -0.52 -3.24
CA TYR A 122 -1.31 -0.07 -4.16
C TYR A 122 -0.14 -1.07 -4.34
N ILE A 123 -0.27 -2.33 -3.93
CA ILE A 123 0.56 -3.44 -4.44
C ILE A 123 -0.32 -4.40 -5.23
N VAL A 124 -1.52 -4.72 -4.71
CA VAL A 124 -2.38 -5.77 -5.28
C VAL A 124 -3.45 -5.16 -6.18
N TYR A 125 -4.45 -4.49 -5.59
CA TYR A 125 -5.68 -4.18 -6.33
C TYR A 125 -5.51 -3.10 -7.40
N GLY A 126 -4.92 -1.95 -7.09
CA GLY A 126 -4.80 -0.84 -8.03
C GLY A 126 -3.95 -1.15 -9.25
N PRO A 127 -2.66 -1.52 -9.07
CA PRO A 127 -1.77 -1.80 -10.20
C PRO A 127 -2.22 -2.97 -11.06
N LEU A 128 -2.70 -4.06 -10.43
CA LEU A 128 -3.13 -5.25 -11.17
C LEU A 128 -4.44 -5.02 -11.93
N ALA A 129 -5.36 -4.18 -11.41
CA ALA A 129 -6.56 -3.76 -12.14
C ALA A 129 -6.23 -2.97 -13.42
N LEU A 130 -5.05 -2.35 -13.48
CA LEU A 130 -4.55 -1.63 -14.66
C LEU A 130 -3.60 -2.48 -15.54
N ALA A 131 -3.53 -3.79 -15.28
CA ALA A 131 -2.67 -4.75 -15.97
C ALA A 131 -1.16 -4.41 -15.92
N ALA A 132 -0.73 -3.59 -14.95
CA ALA A 132 0.68 -3.26 -14.76
C ALA A 132 1.44 -4.37 -14.01
N THR A 133 2.76 -4.40 -14.18
CA THR A 133 3.62 -5.26 -13.39
C THR A 133 3.83 -4.66 -12.00
N SER A 134 3.39 -5.36 -10.95
CA SER A 134 3.60 -4.95 -9.56
C SER A 134 4.74 -5.75 -8.93
N VAL A 135 5.78 -5.05 -8.44
CA VAL A 135 6.93 -5.67 -7.79
C VAL A 135 6.62 -5.93 -6.32
N MET A 136 6.76 -7.17 -5.91
CA MET A 136 6.76 -7.57 -4.50
C MET A 136 8.19 -7.94 -4.09
N TYR A 137 8.62 -7.49 -2.92
CA TYR A 137 9.91 -7.88 -2.38
C TYR A 137 9.79 -8.22 -0.89
N GLU A 138 10.76 -8.95 -0.40
CA GLU A 138 10.77 -9.42 0.97
C GLU A 138 12.04 -8.97 1.69
N GLY A 139 11.87 -8.47 2.90
CA GLY A 139 12.95 -8.08 3.79
C GLY A 139 13.18 -6.57 3.91
N VAL A 140 14.22 -6.20 4.65
CA VAL A 140 14.57 -4.81 4.94
C VAL A 140 15.22 -4.15 3.72
N PRO A 141 14.83 -2.92 3.36
CA PRO A 141 15.36 -2.24 2.17
C PRO A 141 16.89 -2.12 2.14
N THR A 142 17.53 -2.02 3.29
CA THR A 142 18.96 -1.81 3.43
C THR A 142 19.78 -3.08 3.73
N PHE A 143 19.19 -4.25 3.63
CA PHE A 143 19.88 -5.52 3.80
C PHE A 143 20.09 -6.22 2.44
N PRO A 144 21.29 -6.72 2.10
CA PRO A 144 22.53 -6.70 2.89
C PRO A 144 23.25 -5.34 2.89
N ASP A 145 22.85 -4.40 2.05
CA ASP A 145 23.44 -3.07 1.90
C ASP A 145 22.43 -2.03 1.40
N ALA A 146 22.77 -0.74 1.50
CA ALA A 146 21.92 0.37 1.09
C ALA A 146 21.70 0.47 -0.44
N GLY A 147 22.41 -0.30 -1.23
CA GLY A 147 22.22 -0.42 -2.68
C GLY A 147 21.09 -1.34 -3.09
N ARG A 148 20.54 -2.14 -2.16
CA ARG A 148 19.53 -3.14 -2.48
C ARG A 148 18.32 -2.60 -3.25
N PRO A 149 17.66 -1.50 -2.82
CA PRO A 149 16.50 -0.98 -3.55
C PRO A 149 16.84 -0.61 -4.99
N TRP A 150 17.97 0.01 -5.17
CA TRP A 150 18.40 0.51 -6.48
C TRP A 150 18.80 -0.60 -7.42
N ARG A 151 19.44 -1.65 -6.90
CA ARG A 151 19.74 -2.89 -7.63
C ARG A 151 18.48 -3.61 -8.08
N ILE A 152 17.43 -3.62 -7.24
CA ILE A 152 16.12 -4.17 -7.60
C ILE A 152 15.48 -3.31 -8.69
N ALA A 153 15.46 -1.99 -8.52
CA ALA A 153 14.89 -1.06 -9.49
C ALA A 153 15.56 -1.19 -10.86
N GLU A 154 16.89 -1.22 -10.91
CA GLU A 154 17.65 -1.43 -12.15
C GLU A 154 17.34 -2.78 -12.80
N ARG A 155 17.44 -3.87 -12.01
CA ARG A 155 17.25 -5.24 -12.52
C ARG A 155 15.87 -5.49 -13.10
N LEU A 156 14.83 -4.91 -12.48
CA LEU A 156 13.44 -5.12 -12.88
C LEU A 156 12.90 -4.00 -13.78
N GLY A 157 13.68 -2.96 -14.05
CA GLY A 157 13.24 -1.83 -14.87
C GLY A 157 12.10 -1.02 -14.23
N VAL A 158 12.13 -0.88 -12.89
CA VAL A 158 11.09 -0.12 -12.16
C VAL A 158 11.08 1.33 -12.63
N ASN A 159 9.91 1.82 -13.06
CA ASN A 159 9.73 3.20 -13.51
C ASN A 159 8.72 4.01 -12.68
N ILE A 160 7.96 3.36 -11.79
CA ILE A 160 7.12 4.04 -10.79
C ILE A 160 7.46 3.50 -9.40
N PHE A 161 7.79 4.41 -8.47
CA PHE A 161 8.26 4.04 -7.14
C PHE A 161 7.37 4.67 -6.05
N HIS A 162 6.78 3.85 -5.19
CA HIS A 162 5.89 4.25 -4.12
C HIS A 162 6.46 3.83 -2.76
N THR A 163 6.62 4.78 -1.83
CA THR A 163 7.19 4.49 -0.51
C THR A 163 6.72 5.47 0.56
N ALA A 164 7.11 5.24 1.82
CA ALA A 164 6.84 6.15 2.91
C ALA A 164 7.99 7.15 3.12
N PRO A 165 7.72 8.40 3.58
CA PRO A 165 8.75 9.36 3.95
C PRO A 165 9.77 8.82 4.96
N THR A 166 9.34 7.98 5.90
CA THR A 166 10.23 7.25 6.82
C THR A 166 11.29 6.44 6.09
N THR A 167 10.92 5.73 5.02
CA THR A 167 11.86 4.98 4.18
C THR A 167 12.81 5.92 3.46
N VAL A 168 12.32 7.03 2.92
CA VAL A 168 13.16 8.04 2.26
C VAL A 168 14.18 8.63 3.24
N ARG A 169 13.74 8.99 4.48
CA ARG A 169 14.65 9.46 5.54
C ARG A 169 15.72 8.43 5.91
N MET A 170 15.32 7.15 5.98
CA MET A 170 16.28 6.07 6.24
C MET A 170 17.32 5.95 5.12
N LEU A 171 16.87 5.95 3.86
CA LEU A 171 17.77 5.85 2.70
C LEU A 171 18.71 7.07 2.59
N ARG A 172 18.22 8.27 2.90
CA ARG A 172 19.01 9.50 2.94
C ARG A 172 20.21 9.43 3.88
N LYS A 173 20.10 8.70 5.01
CA LYS A 173 21.20 8.52 5.96
C LYS A 173 22.42 7.79 5.36
N TYR A 174 22.23 7.03 4.30
CA TYR A 174 23.29 6.30 3.60
C TYR A 174 23.95 7.13 2.47
N GLY A 175 23.53 8.38 2.30
CA GLY A 175 24.10 9.28 1.30
C GLY A 175 23.58 9.05 -0.11
N PRO A 176 24.02 9.92 -1.05
CA PRO A 176 23.62 9.83 -2.45
C PRO A 176 24.40 8.78 -3.25
N GLU A 177 25.52 8.27 -2.73
CA GLU A 177 26.42 7.39 -3.46
C GLU A 177 25.81 6.01 -3.74
N ALA A 178 24.93 5.54 -2.85
CA ALA A 178 24.31 4.24 -3.02
C ALA A 178 23.39 4.20 -4.26
N PRO A 179 22.43 5.13 -4.46
CA PRO A 179 21.59 5.14 -5.66
C PRO A 179 22.38 5.47 -6.94
N GLN A 180 23.41 6.29 -6.86
CA GLN A 180 24.23 6.70 -8.02
C GLN A 180 25.01 5.57 -8.70
N LYS A 181 25.19 4.44 -8.03
CA LYS A 181 25.87 3.24 -8.57
C LYS A 181 25.02 2.45 -9.55
N TYR A 182 23.72 2.74 -9.64
CA TYR A 182 22.75 1.93 -10.39
C TYR A 182 22.07 2.77 -11.47
N ASN A 183 21.76 2.12 -12.59
CA ASN A 183 21.11 2.74 -13.71
C ASN A 183 19.60 2.48 -13.67
N PHE A 184 18.86 3.32 -13.00
CA PHE A 184 17.39 3.32 -12.97
C PHE A 184 16.88 4.74 -13.27
N GLU A 185 15.65 4.85 -13.76
CA GLU A 185 14.99 6.12 -14.00
C GLU A 185 13.49 5.97 -13.66
N PHE A 186 13.04 6.76 -12.70
CA PHE A 186 11.62 6.81 -12.35
C PHE A 186 10.94 7.94 -13.11
N LYS A 187 9.76 7.66 -13.71
CA LYS A 187 8.87 8.70 -14.23
C LYS A 187 8.07 9.36 -13.11
N HIS A 188 7.62 8.55 -12.14
CA HIS A 188 6.87 8.97 -10.97
C HIS A 188 7.42 8.37 -9.69
N MET A 189 7.37 9.17 -8.62
CA MET A 189 7.67 8.74 -7.27
C MET A 189 6.57 9.25 -6.34
N THR A 190 5.95 8.37 -5.58
CA THR A 190 4.85 8.74 -4.67
C THR A 190 5.22 8.46 -3.23
N THR A 191 4.66 9.26 -2.31
CA THR A 191 4.83 9.11 -0.87
C THR A 191 3.49 8.94 -0.16
N VAL A 192 3.51 8.21 0.97
CA VAL A 192 2.30 7.81 1.70
C VAL A 192 2.56 7.63 3.18
N GLY A 193 1.52 7.84 3.98
CA GLY A 193 1.45 7.42 5.39
C GLY A 193 1.78 8.51 6.39
N GLU A 194 2.54 9.51 6.00
CA GLU A 194 2.90 10.69 6.80
C GLU A 194 3.29 11.86 5.89
N PRO A 195 3.22 13.12 6.36
CA PRO A 195 3.75 14.24 5.60
C PRO A 195 5.25 14.10 5.36
N ILE A 196 5.70 14.43 4.15
CA ILE A 196 7.12 14.46 3.83
C ILE A 196 7.69 15.86 4.08
N GLU A 197 8.74 15.97 4.89
CA GLU A 197 9.40 17.23 5.16
C GLU A 197 10.01 17.81 3.86
N PRO A 198 9.94 19.14 3.65
CA PRO A 198 10.43 19.76 2.41
C PRO A 198 11.87 19.44 2.05
N GLU A 199 12.74 19.27 3.03
CA GLU A 199 14.16 18.91 2.80
C GLU A 199 14.34 17.45 2.39
N VAL A 200 13.49 16.53 2.91
CA VAL A 200 13.48 15.11 2.52
C VAL A 200 12.91 14.98 1.12
N TRP A 201 11.85 15.73 0.83
CA TRP A 201 11.25 15.82 -0.50
C TRP A 201 12.28 16.28 -1.56
N ARG A 202 13.07 17.35 -1.26
CA ARG A 202 14.11 17.85 -2.18
C ARG A 202 15.18 16.79 -2.42
N TRP A 203 15.67 16.14 -1.36
CA TRP A 203 16.63 15.07 -1.52
C TRP A 203 16.07 13.92 -2.38
N TYR A 204 14.81 13.56 -2.16
CA TYR A 204 14.12 12.53 -2.93
C TYR A 204 14.03 12.91 -4.40
N TYR A 205 13.67 14.16 -4.68
CA TYR A 205 13.62 14.70 -6.05
C TYR A 205 15.00 14.74 -6.72
N ASP A 206 15.98 15.35 -6.06
CA ASP A 206 17.29 15.60 -6.65
C ASP A 206 18.11 14.31 -6.83
N VAL A 207 18.12 13.44 -5.80
CA VAL A 207 18.99 12.26 -5.75
C VAL A 207 18.33 11.04 -6.37
N ILE A 208 17.14 10.70 -5.95
CA ILE A 208 16.45 9.50 -6.40
C ILE A 208 15.72 9.77 -7.73
N GLY A 209 15.02 10.87 -7.82
CA GLY A 209 14.31 11.31 -9.03
C GLY A 209 15.20 11.94 -10.07
N LYS A 210 16.50 12.12 -9.79
CA LYS A 210 17.51 12.74 -10.69
C LYS A 210 17.07 14.11 -11.22
N GLY A 211 16.28 14.86 -10.44
CA GLY A 211 15.72 16.16 -10.81
C GLY A 211 14.67 16.11 -11.92
N LYS A 212 14.12 14.94 -12.26
CA LYS A 212 13.20 14.74 -13.39
C LYS A 212 11.87 14.11 -12.99
N ALA A 213 11.91 13.09 -12.12
CA ALA A 213 10.71 12.35 -11.73
C ALA A 213 9.72 13.24 -10.99
N ALA A 214 8.44 13.14 -11.33
CA ALA A 214 7.40 13.79 -10.54
C ALA A 214 7.31 13.17 -9.15
N ILE A 215 7.28 14.02 -8.11
CA ILE A 215 7.00 13.57 -6.75
C ILE A 215 5.57 13.92 -6.38
N VAL A 216 4.82 12.91 -6.00
CA VAL A 216 3.41 13.00 -5.63
C VAL A 216 3.25 12.52 -4.21
N ASP A 217 3.02 13.46 -3.29
CA ASP A 217 2.63 13.13 -1.94
C ASP A 217 1.12 12.84 -1.88
N THR A 218 0.70 11.92 -1.01
CA THR A 218 -0.68 11.46 -0.95
C THR A 218 -1.19 11.48 0.49
N TRP A 219 -2.42 11.94 0.68
CA TRP A 219 -3.10 11.89 1.97
C TRP A 219 -4.35 11.02 1.89
N TRP A 220 -4.42 10.03 2.77
CA TRP A 220 -5.52 9.09 2.91
C TRP A 220 -5.34 8.20 4.14
N GLN A 221 -6.32 7.35 4.42
CA GLN A 221 -6.35 6.46 5.58
C GLN A 221 -6.87 5.07 5.18
N THR A 222 -6.78 4.11 6.09
CA THR A 222 -7.39 2.77 5.90
C THR A 222 -8.89 2.89 5.61
N GLU A 223 -9.57 3.78 6.33
CA GLU A 223 -11.00 4.05 6.22
C GLU A 223 -11.40 4.62 4.85
N THR A 224 -10.47 5.25 4.16
CA THR A 224 -10.77 5.91 2.87
C THR A 224 -10.54 5.02 1.65
N GLY A 225 -9.85 3.89 1.82
CA GLY A 225 -9.56 2.91 0.77
C GLY A 225 -8.54 3.34 -0.27
N GLY A 226 -8.39 4.64 -0.51
CA GLY A 226 -7.47 5.23 -1.47
C GLY A 226 -7.25 6.71 -1.26
N PHE A 227 -6.49 7.37 -2.13
CA PHE A 227 -6.07 8.77 -2.00
C PHE A 227 -7.25 9.72 -1.99
N LEU A 228 -7.34 10.60 -0.96
CA LEU A 228 -8.33 11.68 -0.88
C LEU A 228 -7.75 13.02 -1.35
N CYS A 229 -6.49 13.30 -1.03
CA CYS A 229 -5.78 14.48 -1.52
C CYS A 229 -4.47 14.04 -2.17
N SER A 230 -4.19 14.58 -3.35
CA SER A 230 -2.96 14.32 -4.06
C SER A 230 -2.76 15.30 -5.20
N THR A 231 -1.50 15.56 -5.50
CA THR A 231 -1.12 16.24 -6.74
C THR A 231 -1.27 15.26 -7.91
N MET A 232 -1.99 15.65 -8.96
CA MET A 232 -2.00 14.89 -10.21
C MET A 232 -0.87 15.38 -11.13
N PRO A 233 0.03 14.47 -11.55
CA PRO A 233 1.13 14.81 -12.44
C PRO A 233 0.67 15.55 -13.70
N ALA A 234 1.48 16.49 -14.17
CA ALA A 234 1.22 17.38 -15.33
C ALA A 234 -0.02 18.30 -15.22
N ILE A 235 -0.84 18.16 -14.17
CA ILE A 235 -2.02 19.01 -13.93
C ILE A 235 -1.73 20.03 -12.84
N HIS A 236 -1.13 19.59 -11.72
CA HIS A 236 -0.85 20.42 -10.58
C HIS A 236 0.64 20.61 -10.34
N ALA A 237 1.03 21.80 -9.88
CA ALA A 237 2.40 22.04 -9.44
C ALA A 237 2.73 21.21 -8.20
N MET A 238 3.90 20.57 -8.20
CA MET A 238 4.44 19.89 -7.03
C MET A 238 4.81 20.88 -5.94
N LYS A 239 4.46 20.59 -4.68
CA LYS A 239 4.80 21.44 -3.53
C LYS A 239 5.39 20.59 -2.41
N PRO A 240 6.67 20.77 -2.06
CA PRO A 240 7.28 20.05 -0.96
C PRO A 240 6.48 20.20 0.35
N GLY A 241 6.17 19.08 1.00
CA GLY A 241 5.43 19.04 2.26
C GLY A 241 3.91 19.21 2.11
N SER A 242 3.36 19.03 0.91
CA SER A 242 1.92 19.12 0.68
C SER A 242 1.45 17.95 -0.17
N ALA A 243 0.40 17.27 0.29
CA ALA A 243 -0.26 16.22 -0.51
C ALA A 243 -0.98 16.80 -1.74
N GLY A 244 -1.27 18.10 -1.76
CA GLY A 244 -1.95 18.71 -2.89
C GLY A 244 -3.47 18.87 -2.69
N PRO A 245 -4.22 19.14 -3.78
CA PRO A 245 -5.66 19.36 -3.72
C PRO A 245 -6.43 18.04 -3.47
N ALA A 246 -7.71 18.21 -3.15
CA ALA A 246 -8.63 17.07 -3.09
C ALA A 246 -8.78 16.38 -4.46
N MET A 247 -8.95 15.07 -4.42
CA MET A 247 -9.28 14.29 -5.61
C MET A 247 -10.66 14.69 -6.16
N PRO A 248 -10.89 14.53 -7.48
CA PRO A 248 -12.21 14.78 -8.05
C PRO A 248 -13.31 14.02 -7.31
N GLY A 249 -14.38 14.74 -6.93
CA GLY A 249 -15.49 14.18 -6.18
C GLY A 249 -15.27 14.11 -4.66
N ILE A 250 -14.14 14.51 -4.14
CA ILE A 250 -13.85 14.60 -2.71
C ILE A 250 -13.96 16.05 -2.24
N HIS A 251 -14.77 16.29 -1.22
CA HIS A 251 -15.02 17.61 -0.66
C HIS A 251 -14.58 17.69 0.81
N PRO A 252 -13.28 17.91 1.09
CA PRO A 252 -12.80 18.12 2.45
C PRO A 252 -13.21 19.50 2.98
N VAL A 253 -13.65 19.51 4.22
CA VAL A 253 -13.99 20.75 4.96
C VAL A 253 -13.35 20.66 6.34
N ILE A 254 -12.86 21.77 6.84
CA ILE A 254 -12.34 21.85 8.20
C ILE A 254 -13.44 22.42 9.11
N TYR A 255 -13.73 21.72 10.20
CA TYR A 255 -14.63 22.16 11.24
C TYR A 255 -13.88 22.40 12.54
N ASP A 256 -14.20 23.47 13.24
CA ASP A 256 -13.73 23.73 14.59
C ASP A 256 -14.39 22.80 15.63
N GLU A 257 -14.05 22.98 16.92
CA GLU A 257 -14.62 22.17 18.02
C GLU A 257 -16.12 22.38 18.21
N ASP A 258 -16.64 23.54 17.81
CA ASP A 258 -18.04 23.91 17.88
C ASP A 258 -18.85 23.48 16.65
N GLY A 259 -18.19 22.86 15.67
CA GLY A 259 -18.82 22.37 14.42
C GLY A 259 -19.03 23.46 13.36
N ASN A 260 -18.39 24.63 13.49
CA ASN A 260 -18.44 25.66 12.47
C ASN A 260 -17.35 25.43 11.42
N THR A 261 -17.64 25.80 10.18
CA THR A 261 -16.67 25.73 9.10
C THR A 261 -15.53 26.74 9.33
N VAL A 262 -14.30 26.26 9.32
CA VAL A 262 -13.11 27.10 9.39
C VAL A 262 -12.80 27.69 8.02
N ALA A 263 -12.69 29.01 7.95
CA ALA A 263 -12.38 29.70 6.70
C ALA A 263 -10.94 29.43 6.25
N GLU A 264 -10.74 29.31 4.95
CA GLU A 264 -9.41 29.15 4.34
C GLU A 264 -8.53 30.39 4.70
N GLY A 265 -7.27 30.12 5.05
CA GLY A 265 -6.30 31.16 5.41
C GLY A 265 -6.48 31.76 6.79
N SER A 266 -7.47 31.35 7.59
CA SER A 266 -7.71 31.88 8.95
C SER A 266 -6.61 31.51 9.94
N GLY A 267 -5.83 30.47 9.69
CA GLY A 267 -4.83 29.95 10.62
C GLY A 267 -5.44 29.15 11.80
N ILE A 268 -6.76 28.98 11.83
CA ILE A 268 -7.46 28.20 12.84
C ILE A 268 -7.33 26.70 12.50
N ALA A 269 -6.94 25.91 13.48
CA ALA A 269 -6.91 24.45 13.34
C ALA A 269 -8.31 23.86 13.57
N GLY A 270 -8.57 22.69 12.93
CA GLY A 270 -9.82 21.97 13.12
C GLY A 270 -9.73 20.53 12.60
N ASN A 271 -10.86 19.84 12.62
CA ASN A 271 -11.01 18.49 12.13
C ASN A 271 -11.30 18.48 10.62
N ILE A 272 -10.55 17.68 9.87
CA ILE A 272 -10.84 17.44 8.46
C ILE A 272 -12.01 16.47 8.35
N CYS A 273 -13.08 16.92 7.71
CA CYS A 273 -14.27 16.12 7.43
C CYS A 273 -14.48 16.03 5.92
N ILE A 274 -14.97 14.89 5.44
CA ILE A 274 -15.36 14.73 4.04
C ILE A 274 -16.89 14.81 3.96
N GLN A 275 -17.38 15.78 3.19
CA GLN A 275 -18.82 16.11 3.18
C GLN A 275 -19.71 15.12 2.42
N ASN A 276 -19.13 14.34 1.53
CA ASN A 276 -19.88 13.42 0.68
C ASN A 276 -19.23 12.03 0.66
N PRO A 277 -20.03 10.96 0.48
CA PRO A 277 -19.49 9.64 0.27
C PRO A 277 -18.73 9.55 -1.06
N TRP A 278 -17.82 8.58 -1.15
CA TRP A 278 -17.07 8.24 -2.38
C TRP A 278 -16.97 6.71 -2.51
N PRO A 279 -16.73 6.19 -3.72
CA PRO A 279 -16.76 4.74 -3.95
C PRO A 279 -15.80 3.91 -3.08
N GLY A 280 -14.64 4.46 -2.73
CA GLY A 280 -13.61 3.76 -1.95
C GLY A 280 -13.78 3.84 -0.44
N GLY A 281 -14.75 4.59 0.07
CA GLY A 281 -15.02 4.69 1.51
C GLY A 281 -15.40 3.33 2.11
N PHE A 282 -15.06 3.13 3.39
CA PHE A 282 -15.49 1.94 4.13
C PHE A 282 -17.01 1.94 4.36
N GLN A 283 -17.57 0.75 4.58
CA GLN A 283 -18.99 0.53 4.88
C GLN A 283 -19.22 0.30 6.38
#